data_ff47e2e2cbee35e3eb85dd50e585d34b
#
_entry.id   ff47e2e2cbee35e3eb85dd50e585d34b
#
_cell.length_a   1.000
_cell.length_b   1.000
_cell.length_c   1.000
_cell.angle_alpha   90.00
_cell.angle_beta   90.00
_cell.angle_gamma   90.00
#
_symmetry.space_group_name_H-M   'P 1'
#
loop_
_entity.id
_entity.type
_entity.pdbx_description
1 polymer ?
#
loop_
_entity_poly.entity_id
_entity_poly.type
_entity_poly.pdbx_seq_one_letter_code
_entity_poly.pdbx_strand_id
1 'polypeptide(L)'
;MSEHSESDRPLFLVVTIRPRKDRLAEAEAQLQSMRRNTLTEPGCVFMHLTQPQDDPDSWVMLEMFRSRAAWDEHMLQPYNTEGNAILEGLLREPSELRLLDEV
;
A
#
# COMPACT_ATOMS: atom_id res chain seq x y z
N MET A 1 -14.00 -20.26 24.94
CA MET A 1 -13.07 -19.20 24.61
C MET A 1 -12.77 -19.21 23.13
N SER A 2 -12.60 -18.13 22.66
CA SER A 2 -12.33 -18.01 21.24
C SER A 2 -10.93 -17.49 21.04
N GLU A 3 -10.18 -18.26 20.31
CA GLU A 3 -8.92 -17.75 19.82
C GLU A 3 -9.22 -16.78 18.73
N HIS A 4 -8.51 -15.70 18.73
CA HIS A 4 -8.53 -14.86 17.55
C HIS A 4 -7.82 -15.62 16.44
N SER A 5 -8.53 -15.89 15.36
CA SER A 5 -7.90 -16.47 14.20
C SER A 5 -6.96 -15.46 13.61
N GLU A 6 -6.04 -15.92 12.76
CA GLU A 6 -5.14 -15.02 12.06
C GLU A 6 -5.88 -13.95 11.29
N SER A 7 -7.07 -14.28 10.77
CA SER A 7 -7.88 -13.34 10.00
C SER A 7 -8.49 -12.22 10.84
N ASP A 8 -8.50 -12.36 12.18
CA ASP A 8 -9.04 -11.32 13.07
C ASP A 8 -7.99 -10.32 13.54
N ARG A 9 -6.74 -10.57 13.22
CA ARG A 9 -5.64 -9.68 13.61
C ARG A 9 -5.49 -8.55 12.62
N PRO A 10 -5.19 -7.36 13.09
CA PRO A 10 -4.85 -6.28 12.16
C PRO A 10 -3.57 -6.62 11.40
N LEU A 11 -3.55 -6.22 10.15
CA LEU A 11 -2.39 -6.40 9.29
C LEU A 11 -1.83 -5.04 8.92
N PHE A 12 -0.54 -4.87 9.14
CA PHE A 12 0.15 -3.64 8.76
C PHE A 12 1.04 -3.89 7.55
N LEU A 13 1.16 -2.90 6.71
CA LEU A 13 2.02 -2.97 5.53
C LEU A 13 2.91 -1.76 5.46
N VAL A 14 4.14 -2.00 5.05
CA VAL A 14 5.09 -0.94 4.71
C VAL A 14 5.54 -1.22 3.29
N VAL A 15 5.26 -0.29 2.39
CA VAL A 15 5.62 -0.43 0.99
C VAL A 15 6.59 0.69 0.63
N THR A 16 7.83 0.31 0.28
CA THR A 16 8.83 1.28 -0.17
C THR A 16 8.73 1.40 -1.68
N ILE A 17 8.63 2.64 -2.15
CA ILE A 17 8.36 2.95 -3.54
C ILE A 17 9.42 3.92 -4.02
N ARG A 18 10.14 3.54 -5.09
CA ARG A 18 11.23 4.35 -5.65
C ARG A 18 10.91 4.71 -7.09
N PRO A 19 10.27 5.86 -7.31
CA PRO A 19 9.88 6.26 -8.65
C PRO A 19 11.08 6.65 -9.51
N ARG A 20 10.90 6.55 -10.81
CA ARG A 20 11.87 7.12 -11.74
C ARG A 20 11.90 8.62 -11.53
N LYS A 21 13.10 9.19 -11.52
CA LYS A 21 13.27 10.61 -11.19
C LYS A 21 12.58 11.54 -12.17
N ASP A 22 12.41 11.11 -13.42
CA ASP A 22 11.72 11.88 -14.44
C ASP A 22 10.21 11.62 -14.44
N ARG A 23 9.69 10.84 -13.49
CA ARG A 23 8.27 10.47 -13.43
C ARG A 23 7.67 10.66 -12.04
N LEU A 24 8.28 11.50 -11.22
CA LEU A 24 7.81 11.69 -9.83
C LEU A 24 6.35 12.13 -9.75
N ALA A 25 5.97 13.10 -10.55
CA ALA A 25 4.61 13.63 -10.52
C ALA A 25 3.58 12.58 -10.95
N GLU A 26 3.89 11.80 -11.99
CA GLU A 26 2.99 10.75 -12.45
C GLU A 26 2.84 9.64 -11.41
N ALA A 27 3.96 9.25 -10.81
CA ALA A 27 3.94 8.20 -9.79
C ALA A 27 3.16 8.66 -8.56
N GLU A 28 3.32 9.90 -8.14
CA GLU A 28 2.57 10.44 -7.01
C GLU A 28 1.07 10.45 -7.31
N ALA A 29 0.69 10.93 -8.50
CA ALA A 29 -0.72 10.96 -8.89
C ALA A 29 -1.32 9.56 -8.90
N GLN A 30 -0.56 8.56 -9.39
CA GLN A 30 -1.01 7.17 -9.42
C GLN A 30 -1.20 6.63 -8.01
N LEU A 31 -0.24 6.87 -7.12
CA LEU A 31 -0.32 6.43 -5.74
C LEU A 31 -1.49 7.07 -4.99
N GLN A 32 -1.70 8.37 -5.19
CA GLN A 32 -2.81 9.06 -4.55
C GLN A 32 -4.16 8.54 -5.04
N SER A 33 -4.25 8.19 -6.33
CA SER A 33 -5.47 7.62 -6.88
C SER A 33 -5.75 6.24 -6.24
N MET A 34 -4.73 5.40 -6.15
CA MET A 34 -4.86 4.09 -5.52
C MET A 34 -5.24 4.23 -4.04
N ARG A 35 -4.64 5.19 -3.37
CA ARG A 35 -4.94 5.48 -1.97
C ARG A 35 -6.40 5.88 -1.77
N ARG A 36 -6.90 6.81 -2.59
CA ARG A 36 -8.30 7.24 -2.49
C ARG A 36 -9.26 6.07 -2.67
N ASN A 37 -8.99 5.22 -3.64
CA ASN A 37 -9.84 4.06 -3.88
C ASN A 37 -9.79 3.08 -2.71
N THR A 38 -8.59 2.82 -2.19
CA THR A 38 -8.41 1.87 -1.09
C THR A 38 -9.12 2.36 0.18
N LEU A 39 -9.11 3.67 0.43
CA LEU A 39 -9.75 4.23 1.61
C LEU A 39 -11.27 4.09 1.59
N THR A 40 -11.88 3.75 0.45
CA THR A 40 -13.30 3.44 0.39
C THR A 40 -13.61 2.02 0.86
N GLU A 41 -12.62 1.17 0.99
CA GLU A 41 -12.80 -0.21 1.42
C GLU A 41 -13.05 -0.24 2.92
N PRO A 42 -14.10 -0.94 3.39
CA PRO A 42 -14.40 -0.98 4.82
C PRO A 42 -13.31 -1.66 5.64
N GLY A 43 -12.51 -2.51 5.01
CA GLY A 43 -11.42 -3.20 5.70
C GLY A 43 -10.13 -2.40 5.81
N CYS A 44 -10.02 -1.27 5.13
CA CYS A 44 -8.83 -0.43 5.22
C CYS A 44 -9.00 0.56 6.38
N VAL A 45 -8.11 0.47 7.38
CA VAL A 45 -8.17 1.36 8.54
C VAL A 45 -7.47 2.67 8.23
N PHE A 46 -6.27 2.59 7.66
CA PHE A 46 -5.57 3.79 7.18
C PHE A 46 -4.64 3.43 6.04
N MET A 47 -4.29 4.45 5.28
CA MET A 47 -3.29 4.35 4.23
C MET A 47 -2.66 5.73 4.11
N HIS A 48 -1.39 5.85 4.47
CA HIS A 48 -0.67 7.12 4.47
C HIS A 48 0.50 7.06 3.52
N LEU A 49 0.53 7.99 2.58
CA LEU A 49 1.69 8.14 1.71
C LEU A 49 2.66 9.09 2.39
N THR A 50 3.83 8.57 2.72
CA THR A 50 4.84 9.30 3.47
C THR A 50 6.14 9.37 2.67
N GLN A 51 7.05 10.22 3.14
CA GLN A 51 8.34 10.38 2.49
C GLN A 51 9.43 10.40 3.56
N PRO A 52 10.51 9.61 3.39
CA PRO A 52 11.64 9.71 4.32
C PRO A 52 12.22 11.13 4.28
N GLN A 53 12.53 11.66 5.47
CA GLN A 53 13.09 13.02 5.55
C GLN A 53 14.43 13.14 4.86
N ASP A 54 15.18 12.05 4.82
CA ASP A 54 16.53 12.04 4.25
C ASP A 54 16.57 11.51 2.81
N ASP A 55 15.42 11.23 2.20
CA ASP A 55 15.38 10.73 0.83
C ASP A 55 14.16 11.27 0.09
N PRO A 56 14.32 12.42 -0.60
CA PRO A 56 13.19 13.04 -1.31
C PRO A 56 12.78 12.31 -2.59
N ASP A 57 13.54 11.31 -3.01
CA ASP A 57 13.30 10.57 -4.25
C ASP A 57 12.61 9.23 -4.00
N SER A 58 12.15 8.97 -2.79
CA SER A 58 11.41 7.75 -2.49
C SER A 58 10.23 8.04 -1.58
N TRP A 59 9.28 7.10 -1.56
CA TRP A 59 8.09 7.20 -0.70
C TRP A 59 7.90 5.92 0.05
N VAL A 60 7.17 6.00 1.16
CA VAL A 60 6.78 4.85 1.96
C VAL A 60 5.28 4.94 2.19
N MET A 61 4.55 3.94 1.72
CA MET A 61 3.12 3.82 1.99
C MET A 61 2.96 3.00 3.27
N LEU A 62 2.28 3.59 4.25
CA LEU A 62 1.95 2.91 5.50
C LEU A 62 0.48 2.53 5.44
N GLU A 63 0.18 1.26 5.66
CA GLU A 63 -1.18 0.75 5.51
C GLU A 63 -1.56 -0.10 6.70
N MET A 64 -2.83 -0.07 7.05
CA MET A 64 -3.39 -0.98 8.04
C MET A 64 -4.74 -1.48 7.56
N PHE A 65 -4.89 -2.80 7.54
CA PHE A 65 -6.16 -3.47 7.25
C PHE A 65 -6.66 -4.13 8.52
N ARG A 66 -7.98 -4.26 8.64
CA ARG A 66 -8.60 -4.86 9.82
C ARG A 66 -8.18 -6.30 10.01
N SER A 67 -7.84 -7.00 8.91
CA SER A 67 -7.51 -8.40 8.96
C SER A 67 -6.77 -8.80 7.69
N ARG A 68 -6.19 -9.98 7.70
CA ARG A 68 -5.61 -10.56 6.49
C ARG A 68 -6.68 -10.75 5.41
N ALA A 69 -7.89 -11.14 5.80
CA ALA A 69 -8.98 -11.33 4.84
C ALA A 69 -9.35 -10.02 4.15
N ALA A 70 -9.33 -8.91 4.87
CA ALA A 70 -9.59 -7.60 4.30
C ALA A 70 -8.51 -7.21 3.27
N TRP A 71 -7.25 -7.53 3.57
CA TRP A 71 -6.16 -7.29 2.63
C TRP A 71 -6.27 -8.19 1.41
N ASP A 72 -6.65 -9.46 1.60
CA ASP A 72 -6.84 -10.39 0.49
C ASP A 72 -7.92 -9.86 -0.47
N GLU A 73 -9.01 -9.31 0.07
CA GLU A 73 -10.05 -8.70 -0.74
C GLU A 73 -9.55 -7.46 -1.47
N HIS A 74 -8.73 -6.65 -0.80
CA HIS A 74 -8.10 -5.48 -1.42
C HIS A 74 -7.26 -5.89 -2.63
N MET A 75 -6.52 -6.98 -2.50
CA MET A 75 -5.66 -7.47 -3.58
C MET A 75 -6.44 -7.94 -4.80
N LEU A 76 -7.74 -8.22 -4.65
CA LEU A 76 -8.60 -8.64 -5.75
C LEU A 76 -9.25 -7.47 -6.48
N GLN A 77 -9.13 -6.26 -5.96
CA GLN A 77 -9.78 -5.09 -6.58
C GLN A 77 -9.11 -4.75 -7.91
N PRO A 78 -9.89 -4.53 -8.97
CA PRO A 78 -9.31 -4.17 -10.27
C PRO A 78 -8.43 -2.94 -10.21
N TYR A 79 -8.84 -1.90 -9.45
CA TYR A 79 -8.03 -0.69 -9.34
C TYR A 79 -6.68 -0.96 -8.69
N ASN A 80 -6.59 -1.99 -7.83
CA ASN A 80 -5.31 -2.36 -7.23
C ASN A 80 -4.43 -3.11 -8.23
N THR A 81 -4.98 -4.12 -8.91
CA THR A 81 -4.23 -4.90 -9.88
C THR A 81 -3.73 -4.04 -11.04
N GLU A 82 -4.65 -3.26 -11.62
CA GLU A 82 -4.32 -2.40 -12.76
C GLU A 82 -3.43 -1.24 -12.32
N GLY A 83 -3.73 -0.69 -11.13
CA GLY A 83 -2.95 0.41 -10.57
C GLY A 83 -1.51 0.01 -10.30
N ASN A 84 -1.29 -1.18 -9.77
CA ASN A 84 0.06 -1.68 -9.52
C ASN A 84 0.82 -1.91 -10.83
N ALA A 85 0.15 -2.39 -11.85
CA ALA A 85 0.79 -2.56 -13.17
C ALA A 85 1.26 -1.21 -13.73
N ILE A 86 0.42 -0.19 -13.61
CA ILE A 86 0.78 1.16 -14.05
C ILE A 86 1.93 1.70 -13.20
N LEU A 87 1.82 1.55 -11.89
CA LEU A 87 2.84 2.05 -10.96
C LEU A 87 4.21 1.45 -11.21
N GLU A 88 4.28 0.12 -11.38
CA GLU A 88 5.57 -0.54 -11.60
C GLU A 88 6.29 0.01 -12.83
N GLY A 89 5.54 0.43 -13.84
CA GLY A 89 6.12 1.07 -15.03
C GLY A 89 6.72 2.44 -14.78
N LEU A 90 6.39 3.05 -13.64
CA LEU A 90 6.88 4.38 -13.26
C LEU A 90 8.02 4.32 -12.24
N LEU A 91 8.43 3.12 -11.84
CA LEU A 91 9.43 2.95 -10.80
C LEU A 91 10.80 2.64 -11.39
N ARG A 92 11.86 3.12 -10.71
CA ARG A 92 13.24 2.80 -11.08
C ARG A 92 13.69 1.46 -10.50
N GLU A 93 12.97 0.97 -9.47
CA GLU A 93 13.20 -0.32 -8.85
C GLU A 93 11.86 -0.91 -8.46
N PRO A 94 11.71 -2.23 -8.42
CA PRO A 94 10.44 -2.83 -7.96
C PRO A 94 10.10 -2.37 -6.55
N SER A 95 8.82 -2.18 -6.27
CA SER A 95 8.39 -1.81 -4.92
C SER A 95 8.69 -2.96 -3.95
N GLU A 96 8.95 -2.60 -2.69
CA GLU A 96 9.25 -3.56 -1.64
C GLU A 96 8.11 -3.56 -0.62
N LEU A 97 7.43 -4.67 -0.52
CA LEU A 97 6.30 -4.85 0.38
C LEU A 97 6.72 -5.66 1.59
N ARG A 98 6.41 -5.17 2.78
CA ARG A 98 6.57 -5.93 4.00
C ARG A 98 5.25 -6.01 4.72
N LEU A 99 4.88 -7.22 5.12
CA LEU A 99 3.70 -7.48 5.93
C LEU A 99 4.13 -7.57 7.39
N LEU A 100 3.44 -6.87 8.26
CA LEU A 100 3.79 -6.78 9.67
C LEU A 100 2.59 -7.17 10.54
N ASP A 101 2.87 -7.95 11.58
CA ASP A 101 1.87 -8.30 12.58
C ASP A 101 2.07 -7.41 13.80
N GLU A 102 0.96 -7.09 14.46
CA GLU A 102 1.06 -6.42 15.74
C GLU A 102 1.54 -7.43 16.78
N VAL A 103 2.49 -7.03 17.59
CA VAL A 103 3.07 -7.90 18.63
C VAL A 103 2.25 -7.89 19.89
#